data_3576fa9bcf6a9a54899eb2fb075d5553
#
_entry.id   3576fa9bcf6a9a54899eb2fb075d5553
#
_cell.length_a   1.000
_cell.length_b   1.000
_cell.length_c   1.000
_cell.angle_alpha   90.00
_cell.angle_beta   90.00
_cell.angle_gamma   90.00
#
_symmetry.space_group_name_H-M   'P 1'
#
loop_
_entity.id
_entity.type
_entity.pdbx_description
1 polymer ?
#
loop_
_entity_poly.entity_id
_entity_poly.type
_entity_poly.pdbx_seq_one_letter_code
_entity_poly.pdbx_strand_id
1 'polypeptide(L)'
;MRPFSYQRATDPDAAVQALSAAAVASNPRTKAAAQPLAGGTTLIDLMKLDVMRPSAIVDINPLARDWSAIEPGGDALRLGALARMSDVAAHDEIQRSYPVIADSLKLAASAQLRNMATLGGNVMQRTRCSYFRDVSYENCNKRNPGSGCAAMDGVNRMHAVLGISDQCIATYPGDFAQALIALDATVEVTGKSGRRSLPFAQLHKAPGNTPDIETSLQPGELISAFAVPGRWPRSVYLKARDRQSYEFALSSAAIALDVQDGTIRDARVALGGVATIPWRAREAEALLKGQKFDDSLAQRAADAAFADARGRRHNSFKIELGKRVMARALQQAVTMEI
;
A
#
# COMPACT_ATOMS: atom_id res chain seq x y z
N MET A 1 -4.43 -22.10 13.60
CA MET A 1 -4.09 -20.92 14.45
C MET A 1 -3.53 -21.45 15.76
N ARG A 2 -2.39 -20.91 16.21
CA ARG A 2 -1.72 -21.32 17.44
C ARG A 2 -2.32 -20.58 18.65
N PRO A 3 -2.22 -21.08 19.88
CA PRO A 3 -2.59 -20.35 21.09
C PRO A 3 -1.81 -19.05 21.23
N PHE A 4 -2.45 -18.01 21.72
CA PHE A 4 -1.86 -16.70 21.98
C PHE A 4 -2.52 -16.05 23.21
N SER A 5 -1.82 -15.14 23.86
CA SER A 5 -2.40 -14.23 24.86
C SER A 5 -3.04 -13.02 24.15
N TYR A 6 -4.10 -12.48 24.74
CA TYR A 6 -4.80 -11.32 24.24
C TYR A 6 -4.80 -10.20 25.28
N GLN A 7 -4.40 -9.01 24.86
CA GLN A 7 -4.37 -7.81 25.69
C GLN A 7 -5.02 -6.66 24.95
N ARG A 8 -5.86 -5.86 25.61
CA ARG A 8 -6.38 -4.61 25.07
C ARG A 8 -5.53 -3.44 25.56
N ALA A 9 -5.04 -2.62 24.65
CA ALA A 9 -4.34 -1.40 24.98
C ALA A 9 -5.35 -0.28 25.26
N THR A 10 -5.23 0.37 26.41
CA THR A 10 -6.11 1.47 26.83
C THR A 10 -5.71 2.81 26.23
N ASP A 11 -4.43 2.96 25.93
CA ASP A 11 -3.80 4.17 25.42
C ASP A 11 -2.60 3.82 24.50
N PRO A 12 -2.06 4.80 23.73
CA PRO A 12 -0.94 4.57 22.83
C PRO A 12 0.33 4.06 23.53
N ASP A 13 0.63 4.55 24.75
CA ASP A 13 1.85 4.18 25.46
C ASP A 13 1.81 2.72 25.92
N ALA A 14 0.66 2.28 26.43
CA ALA A 14 0.41 0.87 26.75
C ALA A 14 0.56 -0.05 25.54
N ALA A 15 0.06 0.37 24.36
CA ALA A 15 0.22 -0.40 23.14
C ALA A 15 1.69 -0.49 22.70
N VAL A 16 2.40 0.63 22.69
CA VAL A 16 3.83 0.71 22.34
C VAL A 16 4.68 -0.12 23.31
N GLN A 17 4.40 -0.03 24.61
CA GLN A 17 5.12 -0.81 25.64
C GLN A 17 4.95 -2.31 25.43
N ALA A 18 3.71 -2.78 25.24
CA ALA A 18 3.41 -4.20 25.05
C ALA A 18 4.07 -4.76 23.79
N LEU A 19 4.03 -4.01 22.67
CA LEU A 19 4.64 -4.42 21.40
C LEU A 19 6.17 -4.36 21.44
N SER A 20 6.75 -3.36 22.11
CA SER A 20 8.20 -3.20 22.25
C SER A 20 8.84 -4.25 23.15
N ALA A 21 8.16 -4.62 24.25
CA ALA A 21 8.66 -5.64 25.19
C ALA A 21 8.80 -7.03 24.55
N ALA A 22 7.95 -7.33 23.56
CA ALA A 22 7.95 -8.59 22.82
C ALA A 22 8.82 -8.57 21.55
N ALA A 23 9.49 -7.43 21.25
CA ALA A 23 10.28 -7.28 20.06
C ALA A 23 11.66 -7.91 20.20
N VAL A 24 11.96 -8.91 19.36
CA VAL A 24 13.29 -9.45 19.17
C VAL A 24 13.82 -8.95 17.83
N ALA A 25 14.86 -8.14 17.84
CA ALA A 25 15.38 -7.44 16.68
C ALA A 25 15.83 -8.37 15.53
N SER A 26 16.18 -9.61 15.85
CA SER A 26 16.68 -10.61 14.88
C SER A 26 15.59 -11.48 14.24
N ASN A 27 14.33 -11.37 14.69
CA ASN A 27 13.27 -12.21 14.15
C ASN A 27 12.58 -11.57 12.93
N PRO A 28 12.36 -12.34 11.85
CA PRO A 28 11.46 -11.89 10.79
C PRO A 28 10.11 -11.48 11.36
N ARG A 29 9.46 -10.46 10.77
CA ARG A 29 8.15 -9.97 11.26
C ARG A 29 7.06 -11.04 11.30
N THR A 30 7.19 -12.11 10.48
CA THR A 30 6.32 -13.30 10.57
C THR A 30 6.46 -14.08 11.86
N LYS A 31 7.61 -13.94 12.55
CA LYS A 31 7.94 -14.59 13.82
C LYS A 31 7.95 -13.63 15.00
N ALA A 32 7.48 -12.39 14.84
CA ALA A 32 7.37 -11.43 15.93
C ALA A 32 6.45 -11.98 17.02
N ALA A 33 6.90 -11.93 18.26
CA ALA A 33 6.19 -12.50 19.40
C ALA A 33 4.86 -11.79 19.69
N ALA A 34 4.78 -10.48 19.48
CA ALA A 34 3.54 -9.71 19.60
C ALA A 34 3.16 -9.03 18.28
N GLN A 35 1.86 -8.92 18.02
CA GLN A 35 1.30 -8.24 16.85
C GLN A 35 0.14 -7.33 17.26
N PRO A 36 0.03 -6.11 16.66
CA PRO A 36 -1.11 -5.25 16.88
C PRO A 36 -2.33 -5.79 16.12
N LEU A 37 -3.48 -5.76 16.77
CA LEU A 37 -4.78 -6.11 16.18
C LEU A 37 -5.64 -4.86 16.05
N ALA A 38 -5.89 -4.42 14.81
CA ALA A 38 -6.91 -3.44 14.46
C ALA A 38 -8.15 -4.17 13.87
N GLY A 39 -8.50 -3.96 12.61
CA GLY A 39 -9.59 -4.70 11.96
C GLY A 39 -9.36 -6.21 11.76
N GLY A 40 -8.15 -6.70 11.92
CA GLY A 40 -7.81 -8.12 11.90
C GLY A 40 -7.81 -8.79 10.52
N THR A 41 -8.27 -8.12 9.47
CA THR A 41 -8.51 -8.71 8.14
C THR A 41 -7.26 -9.27 7.43
N THR A 42 -6.06 -8.88 7.85
CA THR A 42 -4.80 -9.45 7.38
C THR A 42 -4.17 -10.37 8.42
N LEU A 43 -4.10 -9.92 9.69
CA LEU A 43 -3.43 -10.67 10.76
C LEU A 43 -4.08 -12.03 10.99
N ILE A 44 -5.40 -12.06 11.16
CA ILE A 44 -6.15 -13.29 11.44
C ILE A 44 -6.05 -14.28 10.27
N ASP A 45 -6.11 -13.78 9.04
CA ASP A 45 -5.92 -14.57 7.82
C ASP A 45 -4.54 -15.27 7.80
N LEU A 46 -3.45 -14.51 8.03
CA LEU A 46 -2.10 -15.07 8.06
C LEU A 46 -1.82 -15.98 9.27
N MET A 47 -2.52 -15.76 10.39
CA MET A 47 -2.47 -16.67 11.54
C MET A 47 -3.20 -18.00 11.24
N LYS A 48 -4.32 -17.98 10.51
CA LYS A 48 -5.02 -19.20 10.07
C LYS A 48 -4.18 -20.01 9.10
N LEU A 49 -3.40 -19.36 8.24
CA LEU A 49 -2.46 -19.99 7.33
C LEU A 49 -1.14 -20.45 8.01
N ASP A 50 -0.99 -20.22 9.31
CA ASP A 50 0.22 -20.51 10.07
C ASP A 50 1.48 -19.77 9.56
N VAL A 51 1.29 -18.70 8.79
CA VAL A 51 2.36 -17.81 8.29
C VAL A 51 2.83 -16.86 9.38
N MET A 52 1.88 -16.23 10.10
CA MET A 52 2.17 -15.41 11.28
C MET A 52 1.83 -16.18 12.54
N ARG A 53 2.76 -16.18 13.52
CA ARG A 53 2.70 -17.04 14.72
C ARG A 53 2.96 -16.26 15.99
N PRO A 54 2.23 -15.14 16.22
CA PRO A 54 2.41 -14.38 17.45
C PRO A 54 1.98 -15.21 18.67
N SER A 55 2.71 -15.08 19.77
CA SER A 55 2.33 -15.60 21.07
C SER A 55 1.47 -14.60 21.87
N ALA A 56 1.43 -13.33 21.42
CA ALA A 56 0.63 -12.28 22.02
C ALA A 56 -0.03 -11.39 20.93
N ILE A 57 -1.27 -10.99 21.18
CA ILE A 57 -2.01 -10.04 20.36
C ILE A 57 -2.36 -8.83 21.22
N VAL A 58 -2.01 -7.65 20.74
CA VAL A 58 -2.34 -6.37 21.38
C VAL A 58 -3.46 -5.70 20.57
N ASP A 59 -4.66 -5.73 21.12
CA ASP A 59 -5.83 -5.06 20.53
C ASP A 59 -5.71 -3.55 20.69
N ILE A 60 -5.56 -2.85 19.55
CA ILE A 60 -5.43 -1.39 19.47
C ILE A 60 -6.75 -0.70 19.08
N ASN A 61 -7.87 -1.43 18.98
CA ASN A 61 -9.16 -0.82 18.64
C ASN A 61 -9.63 0.23 19.66
N PRO A 62 -9.33 0.17 20.97
CA PRO A 62 -9.69 1.26 21.89
C PRO A 62 -9.06 2.60 21.51
N LEU A 63 -7.91 2.62 20.82
CA LEU A 63 -7.26 3.84 20.33
C LEU A 63 -8.04 4.51 19.17
N ALA A 64 -9.08 3.88 18.63
CA ALA A 64 -9.91 4.46 17.58
C ALA A 64 -10.54 5.79 18.01
N ARG A 65 -10.77 6.00 19.32
CA ARG A 65 -11.23 7.28 19.86
C ARG A 65 -10.38 8.46 19.36
N ASP A 66 -9.05 8.29 19.31
CA ASP A 66 -8.12 9.36 18.96
C ASP A 66 -7.51 9.19 17.56
N TRP A 67 -7.56 7.96 17.00
CA TRP A 67 -6.88 7.61 15.76
C TRP A 67 -7.83 7.22 14.60
N SER A 68 -9.12 7.53 14.70
CA SER A 68 -10.07 7.29 13.60
C SER A 68 -10.63 8.56 12.97
N ALA A 69 -10.20 9.73 13.40
CA ALA A 69 -10.69 10.99 12.85
C ALA A 69 -10.38 11.13 11.36
N ILE A 70 -11.34 11.69 10.61
CA ILE A 70 -11.21 12.13 9.22
C ILE A 70 -11.29 13.65 9.27
N GLU A 71 -10.17 14.32 9.05
CA GLU A 71 -10.03 15.76 9.24
C GLU A 71 -9.66 16.44 7.90
N PRO A 72 -10.64 16.69 7.03
CA PRO A 72 -10.43 17.50 5.86
C PRO A 72 -10.37 18.96 6.29
N GLY A 73 -9.26 19.64 6.05
CA GLY A 73 -9.16 21.02 6.45
C GLY A 73 -7.92 21.73 5.93
N GLY A 74 -8.02 23.05 5.75
CA GLY A 74 -6.92 23.90 5.36
C GLY A 74 -6.14 23.39 4.16
N ASP A 75 -4.82 23.29 4.35
CA ASP A 75 -3.87 22.89 3.30
C ASP A 75 -3.57 21.37 3.31
N ALA A 76 -4.22 20.57 4.14
CA ALA A 76 -3.96 19.14 4.24
C ALA A 76 -5.20 18.36 4.70
N LEU A 77 -5.31 17.12 4.22
CA LEU A 77 -6.24 16.10 4.74
C LEU A 77 -5.51 15.22 5.74
N ARG A 78 -6.01 15.12 6.98
CA ARG A 78 -5.48 14.16 7.95
C ARG A 78 -6.45 12.99 8.13
N LEU A 79 -5.93 11.78 8.02
CA LEU A 79 -6.68 10.53 8.13
C LEU A 79 -6.11 9.68 9.27
N GLY A 80 -6.88 9.45 10.31
CA GLY A 80 -6.49 8.57 11.41
C GLY A 80 -6.28 7.13 10.94
N ALA A 81 -5.22 6.47 11.42
CA ALA A 81 -4.86 5.13 10.99
C ALA A 81 -5.89 4.04 11.32
N LEU A 82 -6.75 4.28 12.32
CA LEU A 82 -7.85 3.39 12.71
C LEU A 82 -9.19 3.75 12.07
N ALA A 83 -9.27 4.80 11.23
CA ALA A 83 -10.45 5.06 10.41
C ALA A 83 -10.75 3.84 9.54
N ARG A 84 -12.04 3.51 9.39
CA ARG A 84 -12.47 2.38 8.55
C ARG A 84 -12.37 2.78 7.08
N MET A 85 -11.97 1.84 6.25
CA MET A 85 -11.88 2.06 4.80
C MET A 85 -13.23 2.47 4.20
N SER A 86 -14.35 1.91 4.70
CA SER A 86 -15.71 2.27 4.28
C SER A 86 -16.05 3.73 4.56
N ASP A 87 -15.70 4.21 5.76
CA ASP A 87 -16.07 5.55 6.21
C ASP A 87 -15.31 6.62 5.42
N VAL A 88 -14.01 6.39 5.21
CA VAL A 88 -13.17 7.28 4.38
C VAL A 88 -13.63 7.27 2.92
N ALA A 89 -13.97 6.10 2.36
CA ALA A 89 -14.44 5.98 0.98
C ALA A 89 -15.81 6.65 0.74
N ALA A 90 -16.63 6.73 1.79
CA ALA A 90 -17.96 7.34 1.73
C ALA A 90 -17.99 8.83 2.10
N HIS A 91 -16.87 9.37 2.61
CA HIS A 91 -16.81 10.75 3.09
C HIS A 91 -16.90 11.75 1.92
N ASP A 92 -17.89 12.64 1.95
CA ASP A 92 -18.22 13.56 0.84
C ASP A 92 -17.03 14.43 0.40
N GLU A 93 -16.31 15.02 1.35
CA GLU A 93 -15.16 15.87 1.01
C GLU A 93 -14.02 15.07 0.36
N ILE A 94 -13.82 13.81 0.77
CA ILE A 94 -12.81 12.95 0.15
C ILE A 94 -13.21 12.58 -1.27
N GLN A 95 -14.49 12.31 -1.51
CA GLN A 95 -14.98 12.03 -2.85
C GLN A 95 -14.84 13.23 -3.79
N ARG A 96 -15.03 14.46 -3.28
CA ARG A 96 -14.92 15.69 -4.09
C ARG A 96 -13.47 16.13 -4.29
N SER A 97 -12.69 16.19 -3.20
CA SER A 97 -11.37 16.82 -3.22
C SER A 97 -10.21 15.85 -3.41
N TYR A 98 -10.45 14.54 -3.23
CA TYR A 98 -9.45 13.47 -3.32
C TYR A 98 -10.05 12.19 -3.95
N PRO A 99 -10.66 12.25 -5.14
CA PRO A 99 -11.35 11.09 -5.74
C PRO A 99 -10.46 9.85 -5.83
N VAL A 100 -9.17 10.00 -6.12
CA VAL A 100 -8.19 8.90 -6.15
C VAL A 100 -8.12 8.12 -4.84
N ILE A 101 -8.29 8.78 -3.69
CA ILE A 101 -8.35 8.13 -2.37
C ILE A 101 -9.65 7.34 -2.24
N ALA A 102 -10.80 7.98 -2.50
CA ALA A 102 -12.10 7.34 -2.41
C ALA A 102 -12.18 6.11 -3.31
N ASP A 103 -11.76 6.22 -4.57
CA ASP A 103 -11.84 5.14 -5.56
C ASP A 103 -10.88 4.01 -5.26
N SER A 104 -9.64 4.30 -4.83
CA SER A 104 -8.70 3.27 -4.39
C SER A 104 -9.25 2.43 -3.24
N LEU A 105 -9.98 3.06 -2.30
CA LEU A 105 -10.62 2.36 -1.20
C LEU A 105 -11.87 1.59 -1.66
N LYS A 106 -12.74 2.18 -2.52
CA LYS A 106 -13.94 1.51 -3.06
C LYS A 106 -13.58 0.26 -3.87
N LEU A 107 -12.47 0.30 -4.62
CA LEU A 107 -12.00 -0.82 -5.44
C LEU A 107 -11.18 -1.86 -4.67
N ALA A 108 -10.81 -1.59 -3.42
CA ALA A 108 -10.10 -2.53 -2.55
C ALA A 108 -11.06 -3.52 -1.88
N ALA A 109 -10.60 -4.77 -1.72
CA ALA A 109 -11.28 -5.84 -0.97
C ALA A 109 -12.77 -6.04 -1.36
N SER A 110 -13.63 -6.40 -0.40
CA SER A 110 -15.09 -6.41 -0.49
C SER A 110 -15.68 -5.35 0.44
N ALA A 111 -16.97 -5.01 0.28
CA ALA A 111 -17.68 -4.07 1.16
C ALA A 111 -17.59 -4.50 2.64
N GLN A 112 -17.81 -5.79 2.91
CA GLN A 112 -17.73 -6.35 4.26
C GLN A 112 -16.35 -6.20 4.87
N LEU A 113 -15.28 -6.46 4.09
CA LEU A 113 -13.91 -6.29 4.58
C LEU A 113 -13.59 -4.82 4.84
N ARG A 114 -14.04 -3.89 3.99
CA ARG A 114 -13.82 -2.45 4.19
C ARG A 114 -14.47 -1.92 5.45
N ASN A 115 -15.60 -2.49 5.89
CA ASN A 115 -16.28 -2.13 7.15
C ASN A 115 -15.45 -2.51 8.39
N MET A 116 -14.51 -3.45 8.26
CA MET A 116 -13.63 -3.90 9.36
C MET A 116 -12.21 -3.39 9.22
N ALA A 117 -11.69 -3.34 8.00
CA ALA A 117 -10.32 -2.95 7.73
C ALA A 117 -10.09 -1.46 8.02
N THR A 118 -8.99 -1.17 8.72
CA THR A 118 -8.54 0.19 9.01
C THR A 118 -7.52 0.66 7.98
N LEU A 119 -7.34 1.97 7.83
CA LEU A 119 -6.36 2.54 6.90
C LEU A 119 -4.93 2.07 7.21
N GLY A 120 -4.50 2.15 8.48
CA GLY A 120 -3.18 1.68 8.90
C GLY A 120 -3.00 0.18 8.66
N GLY A 121 -4.02 -0.63 8.97
CA GLY A 121 -4.02 -2.07 8.69
C GLY A 121 -3.97 -2.37 7.18
N ASN A 122 -4.64 -1.58 6.35
CA ASN A 122 -4.59 -1.70 4.90
C ASN A 122 -3.18 -1.38 4.35
N VAL A 123 -2.57 -0.28 4.80
CA VAL A 123 -1.21 0.09 4.39
C VAL A 123 -0.18 -0.95 4.82
N MET A 124 -0.36 -1.55 6.00
CA MET A 124 0.52 -2.58 6.56
C MET A 124 0.19 -4.00 6.10
N GLN A 125 -0.74 -4.17 5.15
CA GLN A 125 -1.06 -5.49 4.62
C GLN A 125 0.15 -6.11 3.93
N ARG A 126 0.30 -7.43 4.06
CA ARG A 126 1.42 -8.17 3.48
C ARG A 126 1.07 -8.72 2.10
N THR A 127 2.09 -9.11 1.37
CA THR A 127 1.96 -9.69 0.02
C THR A 127 0.95 -10.82 -0.07
N ARG A 128 0.38 -11.00 -1.26
CA ARG A 128 -0.52 -12.13 -1.60
C ARG A 128 0.20 -13.21 -2.42
N CYS A 129 1.53 -13.19 -2.41
CA CYS A 129 2.35 -14.25 -3.00
C CYS A 129 1.94 -15.61 -2.45
N SER A 130 1.56 -16.57 -3.33
CA SER A 130 1.12 -17.92 -2.94
C SER A 130 2.21 -18.66 -2.16
N TYR A 131 3.47 -18.52 -2.59
CA TYR A 131 4.62 -19.14 -1.92
C TYR A 131 4.90 -18.58 -0.53
N PHE A 132 4.58 -17.32 -0.28
CA PHE A 132 4.64 -16.73 1.05
C PHE A 132 3.49 -17.19 1.94
N ARG A 133 2.30 -17.36 1.37
CA ARG A 133 1.07 -17.68 2.10
C ARG A 133 0.90 -19.18 2.36
N ASP A 134 1.59 -20.02 1.63
CA ASP A 134 1.60 -21.47 1.83
C ASP A 134 2.93 -21.89 2.47
N VAL A 135 2.85 -22.35 3.72
CA VAL A 135 4.02 -22.73 4.51
C VAL A 135 4.68 -24.04 4.05
N SER A 136 4.04 -24.80 3.16
CA SER A 136 4.64 -25.99 2.54
C SER A 136 5.80 -25.64 1.59
N TYR A 137 5.81 -24.41 1.05
CA TYR A 137 6.96 -23.90 0.31
C TYR A 137 8.03 -23.37 1.28
N GLU A 138 9.10 -24.10 1.48
CA GLU A 138 10.19 -23.70 2.39
C GLU A 138 10.95 -22.48 1.88
N ASN A 139 11.18 -22.40 0.56
CA ASN A 139 11.97 -21.37 -0.09
C ASN A 139 11.19 -20.05 -0.22
N CYS A 140 11.17 -19.25 0.86
CA CYS A 140 10.60 -17.93 0.90
C CYS A 140 11.42 -16.99 1.81
N ASN A 141 12.25 -16.14 1.22
CA ASN A 141 13.11 -15.19 1.95
C ASN A 141 12.34 -14.18 2.82
N LYS A 142 11.07 -13.89 2.52
CA LYS A 142 10.21 -13.07 3.40
C LYS A 142 9.82 -13.79 4.70
N ARG A 143 9.71 -15.09 4.66
CA ARG A 143 9.27 -15.92 5.80
C ARG A 143 10.46 -16.58 6.50
N ASN A 144 11.41 -17.06 5.73
CA ASN A 144 12.63 -17.73 6.17
C ASN A 144 13.82 -17.08 5.44
N PRO A 145 14.44 -16.02 5.99
CA PRO A 145 15.58 -15.34 5.37
C PRO A 145 16.70 -16.31 4.98
N GLY A 146 17.24 -16.19 3.79
CA GLY A 146 18.29 -17.05 3.25
C GLY A 146 17.81 -18.37 2.62
N SER A 147 16.52 -18.68 2.63
CA SER A 147 15.99 -19.94 2.07
C SER A 147 15.74 -19.91 0.55
N GLY A 148 15.85 -18.75 -0.09
CA GLY A 148 15.55 -18.58 -1.51
C GLY A 148 14.12 -18.09 -1.77
N CYS A 149 13.72 -18.11 -3.06
CA CYS A 149 12.41 -17.63 -3.49
C CYS A 149 11.80 -18.57 -4.54
N ALA A 150 10.86 -19.41 -4.13
CA ALA A 150 10.18 -20.36 -5.02
C ALA A 150 9.37 -19.69 -6.16
N ALA A 151 9.03 -18.41 -6.03
CA ALA A 151 8.32 -17.66 -7.07
C ALA A 151 9.18 -17.37 -8.31
N MET A 152 10.50 -17.41 -8.20
CA MET A 152 11.41 -17.04 -9.30
C MET A 152 11.19 -17.95 -10.51
N ASP A 153 11.16 -19.25 -10.28
CA ASP A 153 11.02 -20.28 -11.31
C ASP A 153 9.62 -20.92 -11.34
N GLY A 154 8.79 -20.56 -10.35
CA GLY A 154 7.42 -21.05 -10.22
C GLY A 154 6.39 -20.25 -11.01
N VAL A 155 5.09 -20.47 -10.69
CA VAL A 155 3.99 -19.70 -11.27
C VAL A 155 4.01 -18.28 -10.67
N ASN A 156 4.35 -17.28 -11.49
CA ASN A 156 4.55 -15.92 -11.03
C ASN A 156 3.67 -14.84 -11.70
N ARG A 157 2.50 -15.25 -12.22
CA ARG A 157 1.55 -14.38 -12.93
C ARG A 157 1.18 -13.09 -12.14
N MET A 158 1.00 -13.22 -10.81
CA MET A 158 0.59 -12.11 -9.93
C MET A 158 1.77 -11.34 -9.33
N HIS A 159 3.02 -11.71 -9.68
CA HIS A 159 4.21 -11.12 -9.09
C HIS A 159 4.64 -9.82 -9.77
N ALA A 160 5.54 -9.08 -9.10
CA ALA A 160 6.01 -7.79 -9.53
C ALA A 160 6.96 -7.86 -10.75
N VAL A 161 7.00 -6.76 -11.52
CA VAL A 161 7.91 -6.52 -12.62
C VAL A 161 8.79 -5.28 -12.36
N LEU A 162 8.46 -4.47 -11.34
CA LEU A 162 9.20 -3.28 -10.89
C LEU A 162 9.70 -3.45 -9.46
N GLY A 163 10.85 -2.88 -9.14
CA GLY A 163 11.44 -2.91 -7.80
C GLY A 163 11.78 -4.32 -7.29
N ILE A 164 11.94 -5.27 -8.19
CA ILE A 164 12.27 -6.67 -7.87
C ILE A 164 13.76 -6.84 -7.54
N SER A 165 14.08 -7.92 -6.84
CA SER A 165 15.46 -8.36 -6.62
C SER A 165 15.60 -9.86 -6.86
N ASP A 166 16.85 -10.36 -6.86
CA ASP A 166 17.12 -11.80 -6.95
C ASP A 166 16.72 -12.55 -5.66
N GLN A 167 16.31 -11.83 -4.62
CA GLN A 167 15.85 -12.41 -3.36
C GLN A 167 14.32 -12.47 -3.26
N CYS A 168 13.57 -11.61 -3.97
CA CYS A 168 12.11 -11.60 -3.91
C CYS A 168 11.48 -10.78 -5.04
N ILE A 169 10.38 -11.31 -5.61
CA ILE A 169 9.55 -10.66 -6.63
C ILE A 169 8.09 -10.46 -6.16
N ALA A 170 7.84 -10.57 -4.86
CA ALA A 170 6.48 -10.47 -4.32
C ALA A 170 5.90 -9.06 -4.51
N THR A 171 4.67 -8.99 -5.00
CA THR A 171 3.95 -7.73 -5.22
C THR A 171 3.42 -7.16 -3.91
N TYR A 172 3.50 -5.84 -3.72
CA TYR A 172 2.71 -5.12 -2.73
C TYR A 172 1.25 -5.01 -3.22
N PRO A 173 0.25 -5.45 -2.44
CA PRO A 173 -1.11 -5.63 -2.96
C PRO A 173 -2.06 -4.46 -2.68
N GLY A 174 -1.63 -3.42 -1.94
CA GLY A 174 -2.52 -2.34 -1.49
C GLY A 174 -2.90 -1.37 -2.59
N ASP A 175 -4.18 -0.99 -2.64
CA ASP A 175 -4.70 0.03 -3.56
C ASP A 175 -4.54 1.45 -2.96
N PHE A 176 -4.97 1.66 -1.71
CA PHE A 176 -4.91 2.95 -1.02
C PHE A 176 -3.49 3.54 -0.91
N ALA A 177 -2.50 2.69 -0.72
CA ALA A 177 -1.10 3.10 -0.68
C ALA A 177 -0.63 3.78 -1.98
N GLN A 178 -1.23 3.43 -3.13
CA GLN A 178 -0.92 4.09 -4.40
C GLN A 178 -1.43 5.53 -4.43
N ALA A 179 -2.62 5.78 -3.87
CA ALA A 179 -3.12 7.15 -3.72
C ALA A 179 -2.23 7.96 -2.76
N LEU A 180 -1.82 7.38 -1.62
CA LEU A 180 -0.96 8.06 -0.66
C LEU A 180 0.41 8.44 -1.24
N ILE A 181 1.08 7.50 -1.96
CA ILE A 181 2.39 7.79 -2.55
C ILE A 181 2.27 8.77 -3.73
N ALA A 182 1.19 8.72 -4.52
CA ALA A 182 0.92 9.68 -5.57
C ALA A 182 0.79 11.10 -4.99
N LEU A 183 0.08 11.25 -3.89
CA LEU A 183 -0.21 12.55 -3.28
C LEU A 183 0.86 13.03 -2.28
N ASP A 184 2.06 12.45 -2.28
CA ASP A 184 3.17 12.80 -1.38
C ASP A 184 2.76 12.83 0.11
N ALA A 185 1.91 11.89 0.52
CA ALA A 185 1.46 11.79 1.90
C ALA A 185 2.62 11.61 2.88
N THR A 186 2.42 12.04 4.12
CA THR A 186 3.28 11.70 5.26
C THR A 186 2.58 10.71 6.18
N VAL A 187 3.39 9.94 6.91
CA VAL A 187 2.93 8.96 7.90
C VAL A 187 3.31 9.46 9.29
N GLU A 188 2.32 9.61 10.16
CA GLU A 188 2.54 9.88 11.57
C GLU A 188 2.70 8.56 12.33
N VAL A 189 3.74 8.46 13.13
CA VAL A 189 4.11 7.24 13.85
C VAL A 189 4.30 7.55 15.32
N THR A 190 3.79 6.68 16.17
CA THR A 190 3.99 6.70 17.63
C THR A 190 4.81 5.49 18.06
N GLY A 191 5.85 5.71 18.84
CA GLY A 191 6.76 4.67 19.30
C GLY A 191 7.40 5.02 20.65
N LYS A 192 8.31 4.17 21.14
CA LYS A 192 8.98 4.35 22.42
C LYS A 192 9.74 5.68 22.56
N SER A 193 10.25 6.21 21.44
CA SER A 193 10.96 7.50 21.38
C SER A 193 10.02 8.69 21.15
N GLY A 194 8.70 8.51 21.31
CA GLY A 194 7.69 9.53 21.09
C GLY A 194 7.09 9.46 19.67
N ARG A 195 6.60 10.61 19.19
CA ARG A 195 5.96 10.76 17.87
C ARG A 195 6.98 11.23 16.85
N ARG A 196 6.87 10.70 15.64
CA ARG A 196 7.63 11.18 14.47
C ARG A 196 6.78 11.11 13.22
N SER A 197 7.17 11.86 12.20
CA SER A 197 6.58 11.80 10.87
C SER A 197 7.65 11.43 9.85
N LEU A 198 7.25 10.71 8.79
CA LEU A 198 8.12 10.39 7.66
C LEU A 198 7.32 10.46 6.37
N PRO A 199 7.96 10.80 5.23
CA PRO A 199 7.32 10.70 3.92
C PRO A 199 6.81 9.28 3.66
N PHE A 200 5.61 9.13 3.10
CA PHE A 200 5.03 7.81 2.79
C PHE A 200 5.96 6.96 1.91
N ALA A 201 6.67 7.61 0.98
CA ALA A 201 7.66 6.96 0.13
C ALA A 201 8.81 6.27 0.89
N GLN A 202 9.04 6.62 2.16
CA GLN A 202 10.08 6.03 3.01
C GLN A 202 9.53 4.94 3.95
N LEU A 203 8.22 4.70 3.95
CA LEU A 203 7.61 3.68 4.81
C LEU A 203 7.94 2.27 4.37
N HIS A 204 7.70 1.95 3.09
CA HIS A 204 7.92 0.61 2.54
C HIS A 204 9.35 0.47 2.01
N LYS A 205 9.94 -0.71 2.21
CA LYS A 205 11.28 -1.06 1.72
C LYS A 205 11.18 -2.06 0.58
N ALA A 206 11.87 -1.74 -0.53
CA ALA A 206 12.09 -2.72 -1.59
C ALA A 206 12.87 -3.93 -1.05
N PRO A 207 12.66 -5.13 -1.60
CA PRO A 207 13.21 -6.36 -1.04
C PRO A 207 14.75 -6.38 -0.96
N GLY A 208 15.46 -5.83 -1.94
CA GLY A 208 16.92 -5.86 -1.95
C GLY A 208 17.46 -7.23 -1.52
N ASN A 209 18.35 -7.23 -0.53
CA ASN A 209 18.91 -8.45 0.08
C ASN A 209 18.16 -8.88 1.37
N THR A 210 17.18 -8.11 1.83
CA THR A 210 16.46 -8.34 3.09
C THR A 210 14.93 -8.30 2.90
N PRO A 211 14.34 -9.24 2.14
CA PRO A 211 12.91 -9.23 1.82
C PRO A 211 11.97 -9.34 3.03
N ASP A 212 12.46 -9.83 4.16
CA ASP A 212 11.74 -9.93 5.43
C ASP A 212 11.56 -8.59 6.13
N ILE A 213 12.38 -7.58 5.79
CA ILE A 213 12.27 -6.19 6.30
C ILE A 213 11.44 -5.35 5.34
N GLU A 214 10.13 -5.34 5.53
CA GLU A 214 9.18 -4.74 4.57
C GLU A 214 8.93 -3.24 4.79
N THR A 215 9.25 -2.70 5.97
CA THR A 215 9.03 -1.28 6.30
C THR A 215 10.15 -0.70 7.15
N SER A 216 10.20 0.63 7.23
CA SER A 216 11.14 1.38 8.07
C SER A 216 10.67 1.57 9.53
N LEU A 217 9.48 1.06 9.88
CA LEU A 217 8.99 1.12 11.26
C LEU A 217 9.91 0.33 12.19
N GLN A 218 10.22 0.93 13.33
CA GLN A 218 10.95 0.24 14.40
C GLN A 218 10.03 -0.71 15.17
N PRO A 219 10.59 -1.70 15.88
CA PRO A 219 9.82 -2.57 16.76
C PRO A 219 8.99 -1.74 17.77
N GLY A 220 7.70 -2.05 17.87
CA GLY A 220 6.75 -1.35 18.75
C GLY A 220 6.17 -0.05 18.17
N GLU A 221 6.66 0.45 17.05
CA GLU A 221 6.06 1.61 16.39
C GLU A 221 4.70 1.28 15.76
N LEU A 222 3.75 2.20 15.91
CA LEU A 222 2.40 2.16 15.36
C LEU A 222 2.15 3.38 14.48
N ILE A 223 1.52 3.18 13.34
CA ILE A 223 1.01 4.28 12.52
C ILE A 223 -0.22 4.86 13.24
N SER A 224 -0.22 6.17 13.49
CA SER A 224 -1.33 6.90 14.13
C SER A 224 -2.19 7.66 13.12
N ALA A 225 -1.60 8.19 12.03
CA ALA A 225 -2.34 8.88 10.99
C ALA A 225 -1.54 8.97 9.68
N PHE A 226 -2.23 9.46 8.64
CA PHE A 226 -1.66 9.90 7.36
C PHE A 226 -2.07 11.35 7.12
N ALA A 227 -1.14 12.18 6.65
CA ALA A 227 -1.44 13.54 6.22
C ALA A 227 -1.15 13.67 4.72
N VAL A 228 -2.14 14.18 3.97
CA VAL A 228 -2.09 14.35 2.51
C VAL A 228 -2.08 15.84 2.22
N PRO A 229 -1.01 16.40 1.63
CA PRO A 229 -0.91 17.81 1.34
C PRO A 229 -1.75 18.20 0.11
N GLY A 230 -2.28 19.43 0.15
CA GLY A 230 -3.04 20.02 -0.94
C GLY A 230 -4.38 19.34 -1.20
N ARG A 231 -5.05 19.78 -2.27
CA ARG A 231 -6.29 19.20 -2.80
C ARG A 231 -6.06 18.75 -4.23
N TRP A 232 -6.61 17.61 -4.60
CA TRP A 232 -6.42 16.99 -5.90
C TRP A 232 -7.76 16.52 -6.50
N PRO A 233 -8.69 17.46 -6.80
CA PRO A 233 -10.02 17.09 -7.31
C PRO A 233 -9.94 16.41 -8.68
N ARG A 234 -8.95 16.77 -9.51
CA ARG A 234 -8.66 16.09 -10.78
C ARG A 234 -7.75 14.88 -10.53
N SER A 235 -8.33 13.82 -9.98
CA SER A 235 -7.57 12.61 -9.69
C SER A 235 -8.40 11.34 -9.88
N VAL A 236 -7.74 10.25 -10.31
CA VAL A 236 -8.36 9.00 -10.73
C VAL A 236 -7.60 7.80 -10.16
N TYR A 237 -8.33 6.75 -9.81
CA TYR A 237 -7.75 5.44 -9.56
C TYR A 237 -8.33 4.41 -10.53
N LEU A 238 -7.51 3.90 -11.43
CA LEU A 238 -7.88 2.86 -12.37
C LEU A 238 -7.24 1.53 -12.00
N LYS A 239 -8.03 0.44 -12.01
CA LYS A 239 -7.60 -0.89 -11.59
C LYS A 239 -8.01 -1.97 -12.59
N ALA A 240 -7.02 -2.63 -13.20
CA ALA A 240 -7.21 -3.83 -13.99
C ALA A 240 -7.07 -5.07 -13.12
N ARG A 241 -8.05 -5.99 -13.20
CA ARG A 241 -8.15 -7.22 -12.39
C ARG A 241 -8.93 -8.30 -13.13
N ASP A 242 -8.77 -9.56 -12.71
CA ASP A 242 -9.37 -10.70 -13.40
C ASP A 242 -10.89 -10.83 -13.21
N ARG A 243 -11.46 -10.17 -12.22
CA ARG A 243 -12.92 -10.13 -11.97
C ARG A 243 -13.35 -8.78 -11.40
N GLN A 244 -14.64 -8.49 -11.47
CA GLN A 244 -15.19 -7.17 -11.21
C GLN A 244 -15.11 -6.74 -9.73
N SER A 245 -15.08 -7.64 -8.76
CA SER A 245 -14.96 -7.33 -7.34
C SER A 245 -14.14 -8.36 -6.60
N TYR A 246 -13.65 -7.97 -5.39
CA TYR A 246 -12.92 -8.85 -4.47
C TYR A 246 -11.71 -9.53 -5.14
N GLU A 247 -10.90 -8.72 -5.84
CA GLU A 247 -9.69 -9.18 -6.50
C GLU A 247 -8.59 -8.12 -6.39
N PHE A 248 -7.34 -8.58 -6.26
CA PHE A 248 -6.18 -7.71 -6.29
C PHE A 248 -5.85 -7.26 -7.72
N ALA A 249 -5.17 -6.12 -7.82
CA ALA A 249 -4.81 -5.59 -9.13
C ALA A 249 -3.78 -6.48 -9.84
N LEU A 250 -4.00 -6.75 -11.11
CA LEU A 250 -2.94 -7.11 -12.05
C LEU A 250 -2.05 -5.91 -12.30
N SER A 251 -2.68 -4.76 -12.54
CA SER A 251 -2.07 -3.44 -12.61
C SER A 251 -3.07 -2.39 -12.18
N SER A 252 -2.61 -1.31 -11.56
CA SER A 252 -3.42 -0.13 -11.25
C SER A 252 -2.59 1.14 -11.39
N ALA A 253 -3.27 2.26 -11.60
CA ALA A 253 -2.67 3.58 -11.65
C ALA A 253 -3.48 4.56 -10.79
N ALA A 254 -2.79 5.29 -9.92
CA ALA A 254 -3.28 6.45 -9.21
C ALA A 254 -2.70 7.70 -9.89
N ILE A 255 -3.57 8.51 -10.47
CA ILE A 255 -3.21 9.72 -11.21
C ILE A 255 -3.84 10.92 -10.52
N ALA A 256 -3.07 12.00 -10.35
CA ALA A 256 -3.60 13.31 -9.99
C ALA A 256 -2.92 14.38 -10.86
N LEU A 257 -3.70 15.29 -11.41
CA LEU A 257 -3.23 16.30 -12.35
C LEU A 257 -3.68 17.70 -11.91
N ASP A 258 -2.78 18.66 -12.05
CA ASP A 258 -3.10 20.08 -12.14
C ASP A 258 -3.03 20.48 -13.62
N VAL A 259 -4.18 20.86 -14.18
CA VAL A 259 -4.29 21.24 -15.60
C VAL A 259 -4.86 22.63 -15.72
N GLN A 260 -4.15 23.50 -16.44
CA GLN A 260 -4.60 24.84 -16.75
C GLN A 260 -4.45 25.11 -18.25
N ASP A 261 -5.51 25.59 -18.88
CA ASP A 261 -5.54 25.92 -20.33
C ASP A 261 -5.06 24.75 -21.22
N GLY A 262 -5.43 23.52 -20.84
CA GLY A 262 -5.03 22.29 -21.51
C GLY A 262 -3.57 21.85 -21.30
N THR A 263 -2.82 22.60 -20.48
CA THR A 263 -1.42 22.30 -20.12
C THR A 263 -1.35 21.66 -18.74
N ILE A 264 -0.64 20.55 -18.61
CA ILE A 264 -0.39 19.86 -17.33
C ILE A 264 0.67 20.65 -16.56
N ARG A 265 0.27 21.34 -15.51
CA ARG A 265 1.19 22.10 -14.62
C ARG A 265 1.94 21.20 -13.66
N ASP A 266 1.22 20.25 -13.09
CA ASP A 266 1.79 19.22 -12.22
C ASP A 266 1.09 17.89 -12.45
N ALA A 267 1.84 16.81 -12.26
CA ALA A 267 1.37 15.45 -12.42
C ALA A 267 1.88 14.58 -11.27
N ARG A 268 1.02 13.71 -10.80
CA ARG A 268 1.30 12.71 -9.78
C ARG A 268 0.90 11.35 -10.34
N VAL A 269 1.84 10.43 -10.38
CA VAL A 269 1.64 9.10 -10.98
C VAL A 269 2.17 8.03 -10.06
N ALA A 270 1.30 7.12 -9.62
CA ALA A 270 1.74 5.92 -8.90
C ALA A 270 1.11 4.66 -9.47
N LEU A 271 1.87 3.57 -9.45
CA LEU A 271 1.51 2.28 -10.03
C LEU A 271 1.38 1.22 -8.94
N GLY A 272 0.33 0.39 -9.03
CA GLY A 272 0.08 -0.71 -8.13
C GLY A 272 -0.08 -2.04 -8.87
N GLY A 273 -0.02 -3.14 -8.12
CA GLY A 273 -0.11 -4.48 -8.69
C GLY A 273 1.12 -4.91 -9.51
N VAL A 274 2.03 -4.02 -9.84
CA VAL A 274 3.20 -4.25 -10.71
C VAL A 274 4.53 -4.15 -9.99
N ALA A 275 4.58 -3.65 -8.76
CA ALA A 275 5.80 -3.39 -8.02
C ALA A 275 5.83 -4.06 -6.65
N THR A 276 7.03 -4.20 -6.08
CA THR A 276 7.26 -4.82 -4.75
C THR A 276 6.90 -3.90 -3.58
N ILE A 277 6.78 -2.60 -3.84
CA ILE A 277 6.35 -1.53 -2.93
C ILE A 277 5.34 -0.63 -3.65
N PRO A 278 4.62 0.28 -2.97
CA PRO A 278 3.93 1.38 -3.65
C PRO A 278 4.90 2.12 -4.56
N TRP A 279 4.58 2.29 -5.84
CA TRP A 279 5.53 2.72 -6.86
C TRP A 279 5.18 4.08 -7.44
N ARG A 280 6.02 5.10 -7.19
CA ARG A 280 5.90 6.43 -7.78
C ARG A 280 6.67 6.50 -9.09
N ALA A 281 6.01 6.85 -10.20
CA ALA A 281 6.61 6.95 -11.53
C ALA A 281 7.09 8.39 -11.81
N ARG A 282 8.18 8.81 -11.16
CA ARG A 282 8.74 10.17 -11.26
C ARG A 282 9.19 10.52 -12.69
N GLU A 283 9.69 9.56 -13.43
CA GLU A 283 10.14 9.70 -14.83
C GLU A 283 8.95 10.08 -15.72
N ALA A 284 7.80 9.47 -15.49
CA ALA A 284 6.58 9.81 -16.21
C ALA A 284 6.07 11.21 -15.84
N GLU A 285 6.10 11.58 -14.56
CA GLU A 285 5.68 12.90 -14.10
C GLU A 285 6.52 14.01 -14.73
N ALA A 286 7.84 13.79 -14.85
CA ALA A 286 8.75 14.74 -15.47
C ALA A 286 8.44 14.97 -16.97
N LEU A 287 8.02 13.92 -17.68
CA LEU A 287 7.60 14.04 -19.09
C LEU A 287 6.26 14.75 -19.27
N LEU A 288 5.34 14.58 -18.31
CA LEU A 288 4.00 15.16 -18.40
C LEU A 288 3.99 16.66 -18.07
N LYS A 289 4.85 17.10 -17.17
CA LYS A 289 4.88 18.47 -16.66
C LYS A 289 5.21 19.49 -17.75
N GLY A 290 4.39 20.54 -17.87
CA GLY A 290 4.55 21.63 -18.84
C GLY A 290 4.06 21.28 -20.24
N GLN A 291 3.47 20.11 -20.47
CA GLN A 291 3.03 19.66 -21.77
C GLN A 291 1.50 19.78 -21.95
N LYS A 292 1.05 20.00 -23.17
CA LYS A 292 -0.34 19.75 -23.57
C LYS A 292 -0.55 18.26 -23.72
N PHE A 293 -1.65 17.76 -23.19
CA PHE A 293 -1.94 16.33 -23.22
C PHE A 293 -2.34 15.88 -24.64
N ASP A 294 -1.73 14.79 -25.08
CA ASP A 294 -2.16 13.98 -26.22
C ASP A 294 -1.86 12.49 -25.94
N ASP A 295 -2.39 11.60 -26.77
CA ASP A 295 -2.21 10.16 -26.62
C ASP A 295 -0.74 9.72 -26.78
N SER A 296 0.05 10.42 -27.59
CA SER A 296 1.48 10.17 -27.77
C SER A 296 2.26 10.49 -26.49
N LEU A 297 1.93 11.59 -25.81
CA LEU A 297 2.53 11.95 -24.52
C LEU A 297 2.18 10.90 -23.45
N ALA A 298 0.91 10.45 -23.41
CA ALA A 298 0.50 9.41 -22.48
C ALA A 298 1.29 8.11 -22.67
N GLN A 299 1.51 7.72 -23.94
CA GLN A 299 2.31 6.53 -24.27
C GLN A 299 3.77 6.69 -23.86
N ARG A 300 4.42 7.82 -24.21
CA ARG A 300 5.81 8.09 -23.81
C ARG A 300 6.00 8.11 -22.29
N ALA A 301 5.06 8.71 -21.56
CA ALA A 301 5.09 8.71 -20.11
C ALA A 301 4.94 7.28 -19.53
N ALA A 302 4.06 6.47 -20.12
CA ALA A 302 3.89 5.08 -19.71
C ALA A 302 5.14 4.23 -20.04
N ASP A 303 5.78 4.45 -21.18
CA ASP A 303 7.02 3.77 -21.55
C ASP A 303 8.15 4.11 -20.55
N ALA A 304 8.28 5.38 -20.18
CA ALA A 304 9.26 5.82 -19.18
C ALA A 304 9.00 5.19 -17.80
N ALA A 305 7.73 5.12 -17.35
CA ALA A 305 7.36 4.51 -16.07
C ALA A 305 7.72 3.02 -15.96
N PHE A 306 7.84 2.33 -17.08
CA PHE A 306 8.15 0.89 -17.16
C PHE A 306 9.53 0.59 -17.77
N ALA A 307 10.40 1.60 -17.95
CA ALA A 307 11.71 1.40 -18.58
C ALA A 307 12.58 0.35 -17.86
N ASP A 308 12.54 0.32 -16.54
CA ASP A 308 13.28 -0.64 -15.71
C ASP A 308 12.51 -1.93 -15.39
N ALA A 309 11.33 -2.12 -15.99
CA ALA A 309 10.52 -3.30 -15.69
C ALA A 309 11.16 -4.58 -16.23
N ARG A 310 11.19 -5.61 -15.39
CA ARG A 310 11.74 -6.93 -15.73
C ARG A 310 10.67 -8.00 -15.53
N GLY A 311 10.17 -8.54 -16.65
CA GLY A 311 9.22 -9.65 -16.63
C GLY A 311 9.91 -11.00 -16.41
N ARG A 312 9.13 -11.96 -15.91
CA ARG A 312 9.48 -13.37 -15.85
C ARG A 312 8.48 -14.18 -16.67
N ARG A 313 8.62 -15.52 -16.67
CA ARG A 313 7.87 -16.44 -17.55
C ARG A 313 6.37 -16.18 -17.61
N HIS A 314 5.73 -15.85 -16.48
CA HIS A 314 4.27 -15.76 -16.41
C HIS A 314 3.74 -14.34 -16.13
N ASN A 315 4.59 -13.31 -15.90
CA ASN A 315 4.17 -11.96 -15.56
C ASN A 315 4.63 -10.86 -16.53
N SER A 316 5.33 -11.19 -17.62
CA SER A 316 5.81 -10.21 -18.61
C SER A 316 4.67 -9.39 -19.24
N PHE A 317 3.48 -9.98 -19.38
CA PHE A 317 2.28 -9.28 -19.89
C PHE A 317 1.89 -8.07 -19.03
N LYS A 318 2.28 -8.04 -17.74
CA LYS A 318 1.96 -6.93 -16.82
C LYS A 318 2.65 -5.63 -17.21
N ILE A 319 3.75 -5.69 -17.96
CA ILE A 319 4.45 -4.50 -18.47
C ILE A 319 3.54 -3.76 -19.44
N GLU A 320 3.06 -4.44 -20.49
CA GLU A 320 2.14 -3.84 -21.47
C GLU A 320 0.78 -3.50 -20.88
N LEU A 321 0.24 -4.35 -20.00
CA LEU A 321 -0.99 -4.07 -19.30
C LEU A 321 -0.85 -2.80 -18.43
N GLY A 322 0.26 -2.66 -17.71
CA GLY A 322 0.54 -1.52 -16.85
C GLY A 322 0.65 -0.21 -17.62
N LYS A 323 1.35 -0.22 -18.77
CA LYS A 323 1.42 0.93 -19.67
C LYS A 323 0.04 1.38 -20.14
N ARG A 324 -0.79 0.43 -20.60
CA ARG A 324 -2.17 0.72 -21.05
C ARG A 324 -3.06 1.23 -19.92
N VAL A 325 -2.96 0.66 -18.71
CA VAL A 325 -3.71 1.12 -17.53
C VAL A 325 -3.30 2.55 -17.17
N MET A 326 -2.01 2.87 -17.18
CA MET A 326 -1.52 4.22 -16.91
C MET A 326 -1.98 5.23 -17.96
N ALA A 327 -1.80 4.92 -19.25
CA ALA A 327 -2.24 5.80 -20.35
C ALA A 327 -3.75 6.06 -20.27
N ARG A 328 -4.56 5.02 -20.03
CA ARG A 328 -6.02 5.17 -19.85
C ARG A 328 -6.39 6.01 -18.64
N ALA A 329 -5.69 5.85 -17.51
CA ALA A 329 -5.93 6.65 -16.32
C ALA A 329 -5.56 8.13 -16.54
N LEU A 330 -4.50 8.43 -17.28
CA LEU A 330 -4.14 9.79 -17.71
C LEU A 330 -5.24 10.43 -18.56
N GLN A 331 -5.74 9.71 -19.58
CA GLN A 331 -6.85 10.17 -20.42
C GLN A 331 -8.08 10.50 -19.58
N GLN A 332 -8.46 9.61 -18.63
CA GLN A 332 -9.58 9.85 -17.73
C GLN A 332 -9.36 11.08 -16.86
N ALA A 333 -8.17 11.24 -16.27
CA ALA A 333 -7.87 12.38 -15.42
C ALA A 333 -7.93 13.72 -16.16
N VAL A 334 -7.44 13.78 -17.40
CA VAL A 334 -7.47 15.02 -18.20
C VAL A 334 -8.89 15.41 -18.59
N THR A 335 -9.76 14.42 -18.89
CA THR A 335 -11.14 14.66 -19.33
C THR A 335 -12.14 14.82 -18.18
N MET A 336 -11.71 14.72 -16.92
CA MET A 336 -12.60 14.95 -15.77
C MET A 336 -13.13 16.39 -15.77
N GLU A 337 -14.44 16.52 -15.57
CA GLU A 337 -15.10 17.77 -15.15
C GLU A 337 -14.92 17.93 -13.64
N ILE A 338 -14.49 19.13 -13.17
CA ILE A 338 -14.24 19.43 -11.75
C ILE A 338 -15.12 20.61 -11.35
#